data_5c2128b05398e5f062bb0067c113f3df
#
_entry.id   5c2128b05398e5f062bb0067c113f3df
#
_cell.length_a   1.000
_cell.length_b   1.000
_cell.length_c   1.000
_cell.angle_alpha   90.00
_cell.angle_beta   90.00
_cell.angle_gamma   90.00
#
_symmetry.space_group_name_H-M   'P 1'
#
loop_
_entity.id
_entity.type
_entity.pdbx_description
1 polymer ?
#
loop_
_entity_poly.entity_id
_entity_poly.type
_entity_poly.pdbx_seq_one_letter_code
_entity_poly.pdbx_strand_id
1 'polypeptide(L)'
;MNCLNEINSEGFVVIEDVFSGEEIKKIILEIEKITSSEVENSTFRKSEDLFAIRQFHKEVPESLKFIFNSNLLKIIKSIKGEGSFITKSIYFDKPEKSNWFVSYHQDLTISVNKKIESENFKNWTVKQNQYSVQPPVSILDSAFTVRIHLDKTTKENGALKVLNGTHKNGVIRVENIDSKNEVETICEVGEGGV
;
A
#
# COMPACT_ATOMS: atom_id res chain seq x y z
N MET A 1 17.10 -13.65 -6.52
CA MET A 1 16.09 -13.63 -5.46
C MET A 1 14.78 -14.13 -6.05
N ASN A 2 14.13 -15.09 -5.45
CA ASN A 2 12.84 -15.56 -5.97
C ASN A 2 11.72 -14.93 -5.11
N CYS A 3 11.37 -13.70 -5.49
CA CYS A 3 10.35 -12.90 -4.78
C CYS A 3 9.05 -13.68 -4.52
N LEU A 4 8.65 -14.53 -5.45
CA LEU A 4 7.44 -15.34 -5.32
C LEU A 4 7.55 -16.36 -4.17
N ASN A 5 8.72 -16.99 -3.99
CA ASN A 5 8.91 -17.91 -2.88
C ASN A 5 8.87 -17.20 -1.54
N GLU A 6 9.49 -16.03 -1.41
CA GLU A 6 9.47 -15.25 -0.17
C GLU A 6 8.06 -14.76 0.16
N ILE A 7 7.32 -14.24 -0.83
CA ILE A 7 5.91 -13.85 -0.62
C ILE A 7 5.07 -15.05 -0.21
N ASN A 8 5.29 -16.23 -0.81
CA ASN A 8 4.55 -17.43 -0.45
C ASN A 8 4.92 -17.98 0.94
N SER A 9 6.17 -17.82 1.39
CA SER A 9 6.60 -18.28 2.72
C SER A 9 6.29 -17.26 3.81
N GLU A 10 6.70 -16.01 3.62
CA GLU A 10 6.68 -14.97 4.64
C GLU A 10 5.47 -14.01 4.53
N GLY A 11 4.85 -13.91 3.34
CA GLY A 11 3.76 -12.98 3.05
C GLY A 11 4.23 -11.61 2.55
N PHE A 12 5.51 -11.36 2.52
CA PHE A 12 6.10 -10.11 2.04
C PHE A 12 7.53 -10.35 1.53
N VAL A 13 8.07 -9.36 0.83
CA VAL A 13 9.47 -9.28 0.44
C VAL A 13 9.87 -7.81 0.34
N VAL A 14 11.09 -7.47 0.72
CA VAL A 14 11.69 -6.15 0.50
C VAL A 14 12.65 -6.25 -0.69
N ILE A 15 12.52 -5.34 -1.64
CA ILE A 15 13.34 -5.28 -2.84
C ILE A 15 13.91 -3.87 -2.95
N GLU A 16 15.21 -3.75 -2.82
CA GLU A 16 15.92 -2.47 -2.95
C GLU A 16 16.16 -2.11 -4.42
N ASP A 17 16.45 -0.83 -4.67
CA ASP A 17 16.88 -0.29 -5.99
C ASP A 17 15.88 -0.56 -7.13
N VAL A 18 14.58 -0.57 -6.84
CA VAL A 18 13.54 -0.72 -7.88
C VAL A 18 13.38 0.56 -8.69
N PHE A 19 13.53 1.69 -8.02
CA PHE A 19 13.49 3.03 -8.60
C PHE A 19 14.84 3.73 -8.46
N SER A 20 15.26 4.43 -9.51
CA SER A 20 16.39 5.37 -9.43
C SER A 20 15.99 6.64 -8.66
N GLY A 21 16.97 7.32 -8.06
CA GLY A 21 16.71 8.62 -7.39
C GLY A 21 16.13 9.67 -8.34
N GLU A 22 16.38 9.59 -9.66
CA GLU A 22 15.74 10.49 -10.63
C GLU A 22 14.26 10.17 -10.83
N GLU A 23 13.87 8.89 -10.84
CA GLU A 23 12.45 8.50 -10.92
C GLU A 23 11.71 8.91 -9.66
N ILE A 24 12.30 8.72 -8.48
CA ILE A 24 11.75 9.17 -7.20
C ILE A 24 11.54 10.68 -7.20
N LYS A 25 12.54 11.47 -7.59
CA LYS A 25 12.40 12.94 -7.71
C LYS A 25 11.27 13.35 -8.64
N LYS A 26 11.10 12.67 -9.78
CA LYS A 26 10.00 12.94 -10.71
C LYS A 26 8.63 12.64 -10.09
N ILE A 27 8.50 11.53 -9.36
CA ILE A 27 7.27 11.19 -8.64
C ILE A 27 6.94 12.27 -7.60
N ILE A 28 7.93 12.69 -6.79
CA ILE A 28 7.77 13.75 -5.78
C ILE A 28 7.34 15.06 -6.42
N LEU A 29 7.97 15.48 -7.51
CA LEU A 29 7.60 16.70 -8.23
C LEU A 29 6.14 16.69 -8.72
N GLU A 30 5.61 15.55 -9.19
CA GLU A 30 4.21 15.45 -9.59
C GLU A 30 3.27 15.56 -8.37
N ILE A 31 3.67 15.03 -7.22
CA ILE A 31 2.93 15.16 -5.96
C ILE A 31 2.91 16.64 -5.52
N GLU A 32 4.06 17.31 -5.52
CA GLU A 32 4.20 18.70 -5.11
C GLU A 32 3.38 19.67 -5.97
N LYS A 33 3.29 19.46 -7.28
CA LYS A 33 2.44 20.27 -8.18
C LYS A 33 0.97 20.29 -7.73
N ILE A 34 0.46 19.16 -7.23
CA ILE A 34 -0.93 19.04 -6.83
C ILE A 34 -1.13 19.52 -5.39
N THR A 35 -0.17 19.24 -4.50
CA THR A 35 -0.28 19.61 -3.08
C THR A 35 -0.05 21.08 -2.83
N SER A 36 0.69 21.77 -3.70
CA SER A 36 0.92 23.22 -3.64
C SER A 36 -0.26 24.04 -4.19
N SER A 37 -1.22 23.41 -4.89
CA SER A 37 -2.44 24.09 -5.31
C SER A 37 -3.34 24.38 -4.11
N GLU A 38 -3.87 25.60 -3.98
CA GLU A 38 -4.81 26.00 -2.90
C GLU A 38 -6.20 25.35 -3.03
N VAL A 39 -6.40 24.46 -3.99
CA VAL A 39 -7.71 23.81 -4.22
C VAL A 39 -7.97 22.80 -3.11
N GLU A 40 -9.03 23.03 -2.33
CA GLU A 40 -9.55 22.01 -1.41
C GLU A 40 -10.00 20.78 -2.22
N ASN A 41 -9.30 19.69 -2.05
CA ASN A 41 -9.64 18.42 -2.67
C ASN A 41 -10.13 17.44 -1.59
N SER A 42 -11.33 16.89 -1.76
CA SER A 42 -11.94 15.95 -0.82
C SER A 42 -11.18 14.63 -0.65
N THR A 43 -10.28 14.32 -1.59
CA THR A 43 -9.42 13.12 -1.53
C THR A 43 -8.17 13.33 -0.67
N PHE A 44 -7.85 14.58 -0.32
CA PHE A 44 -6.70 14.94 0.51
C PHE A 44 -7.12 14.93 1.98
N ARG A 45 -6.36 14.23 2.79
CA ARG A 45 -6.48 14.26 4.23
C ARG A 45 -5.28 15.00 4.82
N LYS A 46 -5.54 16.19 5.35
CA LYS A 46 -4.55 16.95 6.13
C LYS A 46 -4.93 16.86 7.60
N SER A 47 -3.99 16.51 8.46
CA SER A 47 -4.05 16.66 9.90
C SER A 47 -2.67 17.11 10.37
N GLU A 48 -2.53 17.54 11.62
CA GLU A 48 -1.22 17.93 12.18
C GLU A 48 -0.18 16.82 12.07
N ASP A 49 -0.62 15.56 12.03
CA ASP A 49 0.25 14.39 12.10
C ASP A 49 0.30 13.56 10.81
N LEU A 50 -0.53 13.86 9.83
CA LEU A 50 -0.61 13.03 8.62
C LEU A 50 -1.13 13.82 7.43
N PHE A 51 -0.44 13.67 6.31
CA PHE A 51 -0.94 14.01 4.99
C PHE A 51 -1.17 12.74 4.18
N ALA A 52 -2.30 12.63 3.51
CA ALA A 52 -2.59 11.49 2.63
C ALA A 52 -3.41 11.90 1.41
N ILE A 53 -3.06 11.35 0.25
CA ILE A 53 -3.83 11.46 -1.00
C ILE A 53 -4.44 10.10 -1.29
N ARG A 54 -5.77 9.99 -1.19
CA ARG A 54 -6.51 8.79 -1.59
C ARG A 54 -6.76 8.81 -3.09
N GLN A 55 -7.00 7.63 -3.68
CA GLN A 55 -7.15 7.48 -5.13
C GLN A 55 -5.96 8.09 -5.90
N PHE A 56 -4.77 7.95 -5.35
CA PHE A 56 -3.54 8.58 -5.84
C PHE A 56 -3.36 8.45 -7.36
N HIS A 57 -3.68 7.30 -7.93
CA HIS A 57 -3.59 7.07 -9.38
C HIS A 57 -4.53 7.95 -10.23
N LYS A 58 -5.57 8.52 -9.62
CA LYS A 58 -6.51 9.45 -10.28
C LYS A 58 -6.12 10.90 -10.01
N GLU A 59 -5.64 11.19 -8.81
CA GLU A 59 -5.28 12.54 -8.38
C GLU A 59 -3.94 12.99 -8.96
N VAL A 60 -2.99 12.06 -9.14
CA VAL A 60 -1.63 12.34 -9.64
C VAL A 60 -1.31 11.43 -10.83
N PRO A 61 -2.11 11.46 -11.92
CA PRO A 61 -1.97 10.52 -13.04
C PRO A 61 -0.61 10.64 -13.75
N GLU A 62 -0.02 11.83 -13.78
CA GLU A 62 1.27 12.05 -14.41
C GLU A 62 2.44 11.33 -13.73
N SER A 63 2.29 10.93 -12.46
CA SER A 63 3.29 10.13 -11.76
C SER A 63 3.33 8.68 -12.23
N LEU A 64 2.25 8.16 -12.81
CA LEU A 64 2.10 6.74 -13.15
C LEU A 64 3.14 6.27 -14.17
N LYS A 65 3.56 7.12 -15.09
CA LYS A 65 4.62 6.82 -16.07
C LYS A 65 5.98 6.57 -15.43
N PHE A 66 6.22 7.11 -14.23
CA PHE A 66 7.45 6.89 -13.47
C PHE A 66 7.28 5.72 -12.49
N ILE A 67 6.07 5.57 -11.91
CA ILE A 67 5.73 4.47 -11.00
C ILE A 67 5.80 3.13 -11.72
N PHE A 68 5.18 3.01 -12.90
CA PHE A 68 5.19 1.77 -13.67
C PHE A 68 6.44 1.66 -14.55
N ASN A 69 7.62 1.80 -13.93
CA ASN A 69 8.88 1.56 -14.62
C ASN A 69 9.08 0.06 -14.95
N SER A 70 10.07 -0.25 -15.78
CA SER A 70 10.33 -1.62 -16.22
C SER A 70 10.67 -2.59 -15.09
N ASN A 71 11.27 -2.11 -13.99
CA ASN A 71 11.65 -2.94 -12.85
C ASN A 71 10.42 -3.36 -12.05
N LEU A 72 9.55 -2.39 -11.69
CA LEU A 72 8.30 -2.69 -10.99
C LEU A 72 7.40 -3.60 -11.82
N LEU A 73 7.25 -3.36 -13.12
CA LEU A 73 6.43 -4.21 -13.98
C LEU A 73 6.95 -5.65 -14.04
N LYS A 74 8.28 -5.86 -14.08
CA LYS A 74 8.88 -7.20 -14.00
C LYS A 74 8.56 -7.89 -12.67
N ILE A 75 8.64 -7.16 -11.55
CA ILE A 75 8.29 -7.68 -10.22
C ILE A 75 6.83 -8.10 -10.19
N ILE A 76 5.90 -7.21 -10.59
CA ILE A 76 4.46 -7.50 -10.64
C ILE A 76 4.18 -8.75 -11.49
N LYS A 77 4.77 -8.81 -12.68
CA LYS A 77 4.62 -9.96 -13.57
C LYS A 77 5.16 -11.25 -12.96
N SER A 78 6.25 -11.20 -12.21
CA SER A 78 6.82 -12.39 -11.55
C SER A 78 5.95 -12.91 -10.40
N ILE A 79 5.15 -12.05 -9.75
CA ILE A 79 4.29 -12.40 -8.61
C ILE A 79 2.94 -12.95 -9.07
N LYS A 80 2.27 -12.27 -9.99
CA LYS A 80 0.86 -12.55 -10.38
C LYS A 80 0.65 -12.74 -11.89
N GLY A 81 1.70 -12.75 -12.68
CA GLY A 81 1.58 -12.83 -14.15
C GLY A 81 1.08 -11.52 -14.76
N GLU A 82 0.43 -11.62 -15.91
CA GLU A 82 -0.15 -10.48 -16.62
C GLU A 82 -1.59 -10.22 -16.19
N GLY A 83 -2.10 -9.02 -16.46
CA GLY A 83 -3.50 -8.65 -16.20
C GLY A 83 -3.78 -8.11 -14.80
N SER A 84 -2.77 -7.81 -14.00
CA SER A 84 -2.94 -7.10 -12.72
C SER A 84 -3.45 -5.67 -12.95
N PHE A 85 -4.30 -5.18 -12.07
CA PHE A 85 -4.84 -3.80 -12.10
C PHE A 85 -4.92 -3.20 -10.70
N ILE A 86 -4.92 -1.86 -10.65
CA ILE A 86 -4.98 -1.14 -9.38
C ILE A 86 -6.41 -1.18 -8.82
N THR A 87 -6.57 -1.72 -7.62
CA THR A 87 -7.82 -1.66 -6.87
C THR A 87 -7.84 -0.53 -5.84
N LYS A 88 -6.67 -0.08 -5.37
CA LYS A 88 -6.52 0.97 -4.36
C LYS A 88 -5.13 1.60 -4.47
N SER A 89 -5.04 2.89 -4.32
CA SER A 89 -3.76 3.59 -4.22
C SER A 89 -3.86 4.75 -3.24
N ILE A 90 -2.84 4.89 -2.40
CA ILE A 90 -2.78 5.95 -1.40
C ILE A 90 -1.32 6.42 -1.29
N TYR A 91 -1.12 7.72 -1.32
CA TYR A 91 0.12 8.33 -0.87
C TYR A 91 -0.01 8.70 0.60
N PHE A 92 1.04 8.48 1.35
CA PHE A 92 1.16 8.90 2.74
C PHE A 92 2.44 9.69 2.93
N ASP A 93 2.31 10.84 3.58
CA ASP A 93 3.40 11.61 4.10
C ASP A 93 3.24 11.70 5.63
N LYS A 94 4.24 11.20 6.34
CA LYS A 94 4.25 11.18 7.80
C LYS A 94 5.28 12.17 8.31
N PRO A 95 4.86 13.28 8.92
CA PRO A 95 5.79 14.25 9.49
C PRO A 95 6.71 13.61 10.55
N GLU A 96 7.96 14.06 10.63
CA GLU A 96 8.99 13.53 11.54
C GLU A 96 8.55 13.45 13.01
N LYS A 97 7.70 14.38 13.44
CA LYS A 97 7.20 14.48 14.82
C LYS A 97 5.93 13.65 15.07
N SER A 98 5.42 12.97 14.04
CA SER A 98 4.21 12.19 14.15
C SER A 98 4.47 10.87 14.86
N ASN A 99 3.87 10.70 16.03
CA ASN A 99 3.95 9.48 16.84
C ASN A 99 2.72 8.57 16.60
N TRP A 100 2.28 8.46 15.37
CA TRP A 100 1.09 7.70 15.04
C TRP A 100 1.36 6.19 15.11
N PHE A 101 0.79 5.58 16.11
CA PHE A 101 0.78 4.12 16.25
C PHE A 101 -0.36 3.53 15.40
N VAL A 102 -0.03 2.55 14.58
CA VAL A 102 -1.01 1.73 13.86
C VAL A 102 -0.92 0.31 14.42
N SER A 103 -2.01 -0.17 15.00
CA SER A 103 -2.08 -1.55 15.47
C SER A 103 -2.03 -2.54 14.29
N TYR A 104 -1.61 -3.78 14.56
CA TYR A 104 -1.68 -4.84 13.57
C TYR A 104 -3.10 -4.97 13.00
N HIS A 105 -3.18 -5.08 11.70
CA HIS A 105 -4.44 -5.27 10.98
C HIS A 105 -4.17 -5.92 9.62
N GLN A 106 -5.22 -6.42 9.00
CA GLN A 106 -5.22 -6.87 7.62
C GLN A 106 -5.99 -5.88 6.74
N ASP A 107 -5.49 -5.62 5.54
CA ASP A 107 -6.20 -4.83 4.53
C ASP A 107 -7.26 -5.71 3.85
N LEU A 108 -8.48 -5.69 4.38
CA LEU A 108 -9.58 -6.59 3.96
C LEU A 108 -10.51 -5.98 2.92
N THR A 109 -10.20 -4.82 2.34
CA THR A 109 -11.13 -4.12 1.45
C THR A 109 -10.49 -3.76 0.12
N ILE A 110 -11.30 -3.85 -0.93
CA ILE A 110 -11.01 -3.28 -2.25
C ILE A 110 -11.87 -2.05 -2.50
N SER A 111 -11.39 -1.12 -3.33
CA SER A 111 -12.19 0.00 -3.82
C SER A 111 -12.93 -0.39 -5.09
N VAL A 112 -14.19 0.05 -5.20
CA VAL A 112 -15.05 -0.24 -6.36
C VAL A 112 -15.80 1.02 -6.81
N ASN A 113 -16.22 1.07 -8.07
CA ASN A 113 -16.86 2.27 -8.63
C ASN A 113 -18.29 2.46 -8.13
N LYS A 114 -19.01 1.39 -7.80
CA LYS A 114 -20.38 1.45 -7.31
C LYS A 114 -20.71 0.28 -6.39
N LYS A 115 -21.71 0.48 -5.53
CA LYS A 115 -22.28 -0.61 -4.74
C LYS A 115 -23.17 -1.47 -5.62
N ILE A 116 -22.94 -2.78 -5.58
CA ILE A 116 -23.78 -3.79 -6.23
C ILE A 116 -24.08 -4.85 -5.15
N GLU A 117 -25.35 -5.22 -5.02
CA GLU A 117 -25.71 -6.35 -4.17
C GLU A 117 -25.16 -7.64 -4.76
N SER A 118 -24.33 -8.31 -4.02
CA SER A 118 -23.70 -9.56 -4.42
C SER A 118 -23.43 -10.40 -3.19
N GLU A 119 -23.68 -11.71 -3.30
CA GLU A 119 -23.36 -12.64 -2.23
C GLU A 119 -21.85 -12.61 -1.92
N ASN A 120 -21.52 -12.75 -0.64
CA ASN A 120 -20.14 -12.79 -0.14
C ASN A 120 -19.37 -11.47 -0.18
N PHE A 121 -19.94 -10.37 -0.68
CA PHE A 121 -19.37 -9.03 -0.55
C PHE A 121 -19.99 -8.33 0.67
N LYS A 122 -19.14 -8.01 1.67
CA LYS A 122 -19.58 -7.56 3.01
C LYS A 122 -18.94 -6.24 3.38
N ASN A 123 -19.37 -5.67 4.50
CA ASN A 123 -18.72 -4.51 5.11
C ASN A 123 -18.54 -3.33 4.15
N TRP A 124 -19.60 -2.99 3.43
CA TRP A 124 -19.63 -1.85 2.54
C TRP A 124 -19.40 -0.54 3.28
N THR A 125 -18.49 0.27 2.79
CA THR A 125 -18.20 1.61 3.31
C THR A 125 -18.11 2.61 2.17
N VAL A 126 -18.39 3.87 2.49
CA VAL A 126 -18.17 5.00 1.57
C VAL A 126 -17.33 6.03 2.29
N LYS A 127 -16.20 6.39 1.72
CA LYS A 127 -15.34 7.46 2.22
C LYS A 127 -14.93 8.34 1.05
N GLN A 128 -15.18 9.65 1.15
CA GLN A 128 -14.81 10.61 0.11
C GLN A 128 -15.30 10.16 -1.28
N ASN A 129 -16.59 9.83 -1.38
CA ASN A 129 -17.25 9.32 -2.59
C ASN A 129 -16.65 8.03 -3.20
N GLN A 130 -15.78 7.35 -2.47
CA GLN A 130 -15.23 6.06 -2.88
C GLN A 130 -15.91 4.93 -2.14
N TYR A 131 -16.55 4.03 -2.87
CA TYR A 131 -17.04 2.77 -2.32
C TYR A 131 -15.90 1.82 -2.04
N SER A 132 -15.97 1.16 -0.88
CA SER A 132 -15.07 0.06 -0.53
C SER A 132 -15.89 -1.08 0.02
N VAL A 133 -15.42 -2.30 -0.23
CA VAL A 133 -16.11 -3.52 0.17
C VAL A 133 -15.11 -4.59 0.54
N GLN A 134 -15.45 -5.42 1.50
CA GLN A 134 -14.72 -6.65 1.77
C GLN A 134 -15.20 -7.74 0.79
N PRO A 135 -14.37 -8.17 -0.15
CA PRO A 135 -14.71 -9.23 -1.10
C PRO A 135 -14.53 -10.62 -0.44
N PRO A 136 -14.91 -11.70 -1.12
CA PRO A 136 -14.53 -13.06 -0.73
C PRO A 136 -13.02 -13.22 -0.54
N VAL A 137 -12.60 -14.13 0.34
CA VAL A 137 -11.19 -14.40 0.63
C VAL A 137 -10.40 -14.76 -0.62
N SER A 138 -10.98 -15.50 -1.56
CA SER A 138 -10.34 -15.86 -2.83
C SER A 138 -9.90 -14.63 -3.67
N ILE A 139 -10.62 -13.50 -3.57
CA ILE A 139 -10.22 -12.25 -4.21
C ILE A 139 -9.10 -11.58 -3.39
N LEU A 140 -9.19 -11.58 -2.06
CA LEU A 140 -8.13 -11.04 -1.20
C LEU A 140 -6.82 -11.80 -1.40
N ASP A 141 -6.84 -13.12 -1.49
CA ASP A 141 -5.67 -13.97 -1.72
C ASP A 141 -5.03 -13.72 -3.10
N SER A 142 -5.81 -13.22 -4.06
CA SER A 142 -5.29 -12.82 -5.36
C SER A 142 -4.68 -11.42 -5.37
N ALA A 143 -4.96 -10.59 -4.37
CA ALA A 143 -4.43 -9.24 -4.25
C ALA A 143 -3.04 -9.22 -3.58
N PHE A 144 -2.27 -8.21 -3.90
CA PHE A 144 -1.03 -7.88 -3.20
C PHE A 144 -0.84 -6.37 -3.19
N THR A 145 -0.05 -5.88 -2.26
CA THR A 145 0.26 -4.46 -2.13
C THR A 145 1.72 -4.21 -2.48
N VAL A 146 1.96 -3.18 -3.28
CA VAL A 146 3.30 -2.62 -3.50
C VAL A 146 3.39 -1.34 -2.68
N ARG A 147 4.38 -1.24 -1.80
CA ARG A 147 4.69 -0.04 -1.04
C ARG A 147 5.98 0.57 -1.57
N ILE A 148 5.87 1.68 -2.28
CA ILE A 148 7.01 2.40 -2.87
C ILE A 148 7.53 3.40 -1.85
N HIS A 149 8.81 3.35 -1.55
CA HIS A 149 9.47 4.25 -0.59
C HIS A 149 10.09 5.43 -1.32
N LEU A 150 9.51 6.62 -1.13
CA LEU A 150 10.01 7.88 -1.73
C LEU A 150 11.17 8.49 -0.91
N ASP A 151 11.37 7.98 0.30
CA ASP A 151 12.48 8.26 1.20
C ASP A 151 12.89 6.98 1.94
N LYS A 152 14.05 7.02 2.58
CA LYS A 152 14.52 5.90 3.40
C LYS A 152 13.63 5.74 4.64
N THR A 153 13.09 4.54 4.82
CA THR A 153 12.26 4.20 5.96
C THR A 153 13.00 3.24 6.88
N THR A 154 13.16 3.63 8.15
CA THR A 154 13.85 2.87 9.19
C THR A 154 12.93 2.60 10.37
N LYS A 155 13.39 1.80 11.31
CA LYS A 155 12.68 1.53 12.57
C LYS A 155 12.30 2.82 13.32
N GLU A 156 13.14 3.85 13.24
CA GLU A 156 12.97 5.11 13.95
C GLU A 156 11.94 6.04 13.30
N ASN A 157 11.72 5.92 11.97
CA ASN A 157 10.80 6.81 11.23
C ASN A 157 9.56 6.10 10.66
N GLY A 158 9.24 4.91 11.17
CA GLY A 158 7.96 4.25 10.91
C GLY A 158 7.99 3.15 9.86
N ALA A 159 9.07 2.38 9.81
CA ALA A 159 9.10 1.14 9.03
C ALA A 159 7.92 0.24 9.36
N LEU A 160 7.38 -0.39 8.32
CA LEU A 160 6.29 -1.34 8.45
C LEU A 160 6.74 -2.53 9.29
N LYS A 161 5.88 -2.95 10.22
CA LYS A 161 6.06 -4.18 10.97
C LYS A 161 5.07 -5.20 10.47
N VAL A 162 5.54 -6.39 10.18
CA VAL A 162 4.72 -7.50 9.70
C VAL A 162 4.93 -8.74 10.56
N LEU A 163 3.90 -9.55 10.69
CA LEU A 163 3.97 -10.86 11.33
C LEU A 163 4.12 -11.91 10.23
N ASN A 164 5.28 -12.57 10.20
CA ASN A 164 5.69 -13.46 9.13
C ASN A 164 4.73 -14.65 8.97
N GLY A 165 4.38 -14.96 7.73
CA GLY A 165 3.59 -16.13 7.38
C GLY A 165 2.10 -16.07 7.75
N THR A 166 1.64 -15.01 8.46
CA THR A 166 0.24 -14.92 8.94
C THR A 166 -0.79 -14.75 7.83
N HIS A 167 -0.38 -14.36 6.62
CA HIS A 167 -1.25 -14.31 5.44
C HIS A 167 -1.87 -15.67 5.08
N LYS A 168 -1.26 -16.78 5.52
CA LYS A 168 -1.77 -18.15 5.31
C LYS A 168 -2.94 -18.50 6.21
N ASN A 169 -3.17 -17.72 7.26
CA ASN A 169 -4.19 -18.00 8.27
C ASN A 169 -5.56 -17.40 7.92
N GLY A 170 -5.74 -16.94 6.66
CA GLY A 170 -6.97 -16.31 6.21
C GLY A 170 -7.27 -15.00 6.93
N VAL A 171 -8.55 -14.67 7.14
CA VAL A 171 -8.95 -13.46 7.86
C VAL A 171 -8.84 -13.69 9.37
N ILE A 172 -7.93 -12.98 10.01
CA ILE A 172 -7.69 -13.04 11.45
C ILE A 172 -8.40 -11.84 12.12
N ARG A 173 -9.16 -12.10 13.18
CA ARG A 173 -9.68 -11.03 14.02
C ARG A 173 -8.58 -10.45 14.87
N VAL A 174 -8.59 -9.12 15.08
CA VAL A 174 -7.54 -8.40 15.82
C VAL A 174 -7.31 -8.99 17.20
N GLU A 175 -8.37 -9.42 17.90
CA GLU A 175 -8.30 -10.07 19.20
C GLU A 175 -7.61 -11.45 19.20
N ASN A 176 -7.47 -12.06 18.03
CA ASN A 176 -6.84 -13.38 17.84
C ASN A 176 -5.40 -13.27 17.33
N ILE A 177 -4.86 -12.06 17.18
CA ILE A 177 -3.47 -11.87 16.79
C ILE A 177 -2.58 -12.17 17.98
N ASP A 178 -1.84 -13.26 17.91
CA ASP A 178 -0.85 -13.64 18.93
C ASP A 178 0.54 -13.10 18.58
N SER A 179 0.69 -11.78 18.73
CA SER A 179 1.97 -11.10 18.45
C SER A 179 3.14 -11.53 19.34
N LYS A 180 2.90 -12.36 20.37
CA LYS A 180 3.98 -12.87 21.24
C LYS A 180 4.61 -14.14 20.70
N ASN A 181 3.84 -14.93 19.95
CA ASN A 181 4.31 -16.21 19.39
C ASN A 181 4.62 -16.11 17.89
N GLU A 182 4.23 -15.04 17.23
CA GLU A 182 4.53 -14.79 15.82
C GLU A 182 5.89 -14.09 15.65
N VAL A 183 6.57 -14.39 14.58
CA VAL A 183 7.83 -13.73 14.22
C VAL A 183 7.53 -12.37 13.62
N GLU A 184 7.96 -11.29 14.29
CA GLU A 184 7.85 -9.92 13.77
C GLU A 184 9.08 -9.57 12.93
N THR A 185 8.84 -9.04 11.73
CA THR A 185 9.88 -8.42 10.91
C THR A 185 9.60 -6.92 10.77
N ILE A 186 10.65 -6.11 10.94
CA ILE A 186 10.63 -4.67 10.67
C ILE A 186 11.19 -4.47 9.26
N CYS A 187 10.34 -4.02 8.36
CA CYS A 187 10.70 -3.79 6.96
C CYS A 187 11.38 -2.43 6.81
N GLU A 188 12.69 -2.38 7.04
CA GLU A 188 13.50 -1.20 6.70
C GLU A 188 13.79 -1.22 5.21
N VAL A 189 13.57 -0.08 4.53
CA VAL A 189 13.63 0.02 3.07
C VAL A 189 14.32 1.31 2.68
N GLY A 190 15.26 1.25 1.75
CA GLY A 190 15.92 2.41 1.16
C GLY A 190 15.00 3.26 0.29
N GLU A 191 15.41 4.50 -0.02
CA GLU A 191 14.76 5.30 -1.05
C GLU A 191 14.75 4.54 -2.37
N GLY A 192 13.59 4.46 -3.03
CA GLY A 192 13.43 3.72 -4.29
C GLY A 192 13.23 2.22 -4.14
N GLY A 193 13.25 1.68 -2.93
CA GLY A 193 12.87 0.30 -2.65
C GLY A 193 11.34 0.10 -2.55
N VAL A 194 10.92 -1.16 -2.55
CA VAL A 194 9.52 -1.57 -2.42
C VAL A 194 9.37 -2.71 -1.44
#